data_5f9268ae93d297c8366467a2ab419b1a
#
_entry.id   5f9268ae93d297c8366467a2ab419b1a
#
_cell.length_a   1.000
_cell.length_b   1.000
_cell.length_c   1.000
_cell.angle_alpha   90.00
_cell.angle_beta   90.00
_cell.angle_gamma   90.00
#
_symmetry.space_group_name_H-M   'P 1'
#
loop_
_entity.id
_entity.type
_entity.pdbx_description
1 polymer ?
#
loop_
_entity_poly.entity_id
_entity_poly.type
_entity_poly.pdbx_seq_one_letter_code
_entity_poly.pdbx_strand_id
1 'polypeptide(L)'
;MWQGKVQQAYLNVDTDAVLSYLKERPSQFARSLFATMLWVGTDDTIIAFKEVIDQVPMRLLFTLNNYADLYFTPQGTRPVKIITGDYINAPKNQWVNLGYNEEQLAQMKTAVEDLCLWTIRRKFAKQPNPHKTIFIDEQLYHIPLPIGDRSNNIHDFNATLMGTKFPLEGNEIRLFMQWGKD
;
A
#
# COMPACT_ATOMS: atom_id res chain seq x y z
N MET A 1 -2.90 -8.68 -26.48
CA MET A 1 -3.49 -8.17 -25.22
C MET A 1 -2.46 -7.26 -24.52
N TRP A 2 -2.86 -6.20 -23.81
CA TRP A 2 -1.97 -5.25 -23.14
C TRP A 2 -1.02 -5.94 -22.12
N GLN A 3 -1.57 -6.83 -21.28
CA GLN A 3 -0.76 -7.58 -20.29
C GLN A 3 0.38 -8.38 -20.94
N GLY A 4 0.13 -9.01 -22.09
CA GLY A 4 1.18 -9.74 -22.80
C GLY A 4 2.29 -8.82 -23.32
N LYS A 5 1.96 -7.58 -23.74
CA LYS A 5 2.97 -6.60 -24.15
C LYS A 5 3.84 -6.17 -22.97
N VAL A 6 3.23 -5.88 -21.83
CA VAL A 6 3.95 -5.54 -20.59
C VAL A 6 4.86 -6.68 -20.15
N GLN A 7 4.34 -7.90 -20.13
CA GLN A 7 5.13 -9.09 -19.77
C GLN A 7 6.31 -9.29 -20.73
N GLN A 8 6.07 -9.15 -22.03
CA GLN A 8 7.16 -9.28 -23.03
C GLN A 8 8.22 -8.20 -22.86
N ALA A 9 7.82 -6.95 -22.54
CA ALA A 9 8.76 -5.88 -22.27
C ALA A 9 9.63 -6.17 -21.03
N TYR A 10 9.04 -6.72 -19.96
CA TYR A 10 9.80 -7.17 -18.78
C TYR A 10 10.78 -8.29 -19.13
N LEU A 11 10.37 -9.28 -19.93
CA LEU A 11 11.24 -10.38 -20.35
C LEU A 11 12.41 -9.90 -21.24
N ASN A 12 12.18 -8.89 -22.04
CA ASN A 12 13.19 -8.28 -22.89
C ASN A 12 14.08 -7.27 -22.15
N VAL A 13 13.80 -7.00 -20.87
CA VAL A 13 14.48 -5.97 -20.06
C VAL A 13 14.38 -4.57 -20.71
N ASP A 14 13.29 -4.33 -21.44
CA ASP A 14 13.01 -3.04 -22.09
C ASP A 14 12.25 -2.14 -21.12
N THR A 15 13.01 -1.39 -20.32
CA THR A 15 12.48 -0.53 -19.26
C THR A 15 11.59 0.58 -19.79
N ASP A 16 11.95 1.17 -20.93
CA ASP A 16 11.19 2.26 -21.54
C ASP A 16 9.83 1.76 -22.03
N ALA A 17 9.79 0.60 -22.67
CA ALA A 17 8.55 -0.03 -23.10
C ALA A 17 7.67 -0.42 -21.91
N VAL A 18 8.25 -0.96 -20.82
CA VAL A 18 7.51 -1.29 -19.59
C VAL A 18 6.82 -0.06 -19.05
N LEU A 19 7.57 1.02 -18.83
CA LEU A 19 7.01 2.26 -18.25
C LEU A 19 5.99 2.91 -19.19
N SER A 20 6.24 2.90 -20.50
CA SER A 20 5.28 3.41 -21.49
C SER A 20 3.94 2.66 -21.45
N TYR A 21 3.96 1.33 -21.45
CA TYR A 21 2.73 0.53 -21.34
C TYR A 21 2.03 0.69 -20.00
N LEU A 22 2.77 0.80 -18.89
CA LEU A 22 2.18 1.01 -17.58
C LEU A 22 1.48 2.37 -17.48
N LYS A 23 2.01 3.42 -18.09
CA LYS A 23 1.37 4.74 -18.16
C LYS A 23 0.01 4.73 -18.86
N GLU A 24 -0.21 3.82 -19.80
CA GLU A 24 -1.52 3.67 -20.45
C GLU A 24 -2.64 3.26 -19.47
N ARG A 25 -2.28 2.64 -18.34
CA ARG A 25 -3.23 2.14 -17.33
C ARG A 25 -2.82 2.51 -15.91
N PRO A 26 -3.04 3.75 -15.47
CA PRO A 26 -2.55 4.27 -14.19
C PRO A 26 -2.92 3.44 -12.96
N SER A 27 -4.13 2.87 -12.92
CA SER A 27 -4.55 2.00 -11.81
C SER A 27 -3.83 0.65 -11.80
N GLN A 28 -3.41 0.13 -12.95
CA GLN A 28 -2.61 -1.09 -13.02
C GLN A 28 -1.15 -0.78 -12.68
N PHE A 29 -0.63 0.36 -13.15
CA PHE A 29 0.69 0.85 -12.78
C PHE A 29 0.80 0.97 -11.25
N ALA A 30 -0.19 1.62 -10.60
CA ALA A 30 -0.23 1.72 -9.14
C ALA A 30 -0.17 0.35 -8.45
N ARG A 31 -0.89 -0.66 -8.96
CA ARG A 31 -0.89 -2.01 -8.37
C ARG A 31 0.42 -2.76 -8.55
N SER A 32 1.18 -2.46 -9.59
CA SER A 32 2.49 -3.06 -9.85
C SER A 32 3.66 -2.17 -9.41
N LEU A 33 3.40 -1.00 -8.83
CA LEU A 33 4.40 0.04 -8.58
C LEU A 33 5.63 -0.50 -7.84
N PHE A 34 5.44 -1.18 -6.72
CA PHE A 34 6.53 -1.69 -5.90
C PHE A 34 7.40 -2.71 -6.65
N ALA A 35 6.76 -3.64 -7.37
CA ALA A 35 7.49 -4.61 -8.18
C ALA A 35 8.22 -3.93 -9.32
N THR A 36 7.61 -2.92 -9.96
CA THR A 36 8.25 -2.16 -11.04
C THR A 36 9.48 -1.41 -10.53
N MET A 37 9.41 -0.80 -9.35
CA MET A 37 10.57 -0.14 -8.72
C MET A 37 11.74 -1.09 -8.49
N LEU A 38 11.46 -2.33 -8.11
CA LEU A 38 12.50 -3.34 -7.90
C LEU A 38 13.14 -3.83 -9.20
N TRP A 39 12.40 -3.87 -10.30
CA TRP A 39 12.87 -4.40 -11.58
C TRP A 39 13.44 -3.33 -12.53
N VAL A 40 12.82 -2.16 -12.58
CA VAL A 40 13.19 -1.07 -13.50
C VAL A 40 14.13 -0.08 -12.81
N GLY A 41 13.95 0.09 -11.50
CA GLY A 41 14.64 1.11 -10.70
C GLY A 41 13.65 2.11 -10.11
N THR A 42 14.05 2.70 -9.00
CA THR A 42 13.19 3.61 -8.24
C THR A 42 12.92 4.91 -8.96
N ASP A 43 13.98 5.58 -9.40
CA ASP A 43 13.88 6.94 -9.92
C ASP A 43 13.05 7.00 -11.21
N ASP A 44 13.35 6.14 -12.17
CA ASP A 44 12.63 6.09 -13.45
C ASP A 44 11.16 5.71 -13.24
N THR A 45 10.91 4.75 -12.34
CA THR A 45 9.55 4.32 -12.01
C THR A 45 8.75 5.44 -11.33
N ILE A 46 9.32 6.15 -10.36
CA ILE A 46 8.66 7.26 -9.66
C ILE A 46 8.40 8.42 -10.60
N ILE A 47 9.36 8.77 -11.47
CA ILE A 47 9.19 9.81 -12.48
C ILE A 47 8.03 9.46 -13.42
N ALA A 48 8.03 8.25 -13.98
CA ALA A 48 6.96 7.80 -14.88
C ALA A 48 5.60 7.72 -14.18
N PHE A 49 5.56 7.27 -12.93
CA PHE A 49 4.32 7.18 -12.16
C PHE A 49 3.76 8.56 -11.82
N LYS A 50 4.63 9.54 -11.53
CA LYS A 50 4.25 10.93 -11.24
C LYS A 50 3.48 11.59 -12.39
N GLU A 51 3.77 11.21 -13.64
CA GLU A 51 3.05 11.74 -14.80
C GLU A 51 1.57 11.33 -14.83
N VAL A 52 1.24 10.18 -14.28
CA VAL A 52 -0.12 9.58 -14.37
C VAL A 52 -0.84 9.48 -13.02
N ILE A 53 -0.19 9.82 -11.91
CA ILE A 53 -0.71 9.63 -10.55
C ILE A 53 -2.02 10.37 -10.29
N ASP A 54 -2.27 11.47 -10.98
CA ASP A 54 -3.53 12.22 -10.87
C ASP A 54 -4.75 11.42 -11.34
N GLN A 55 -4.55 10.46 -12.22
CA GLN A 55 -5.59 9.56 -12.73
C GLN A 55 -5.82 8.35 -11.79
N VAL A 56 -4.95 8.16 -10.78
CA VAL A 56 -5.07 7.06 -9.82
C VAL A 56 -6.16 7.40 -8.79
N PRO A 57 -7.10 6.47 -8.51
CA PRO A 57 -8.11 6.67 -7.50
C PRO A 57 -7.51 6.90 -6.11
N MET A 58 -8.12 7.81 -5.33
CA MET A 58 -7.65 8.18 -3.98
C MET A 58 -7.45 6.96 -3.08
N ARG A 59 -8.40 6.03 -3.10
CA ARG A 59 -8.32 4.77 -2.35
C ARG A 59 -7.03 4.00 -2.63
N LEU A 60 -6.61 3.94 -3.89
CA LEU A 60 -5.41 3.21 -4.26
C LEU A 60 -4.13 3.93 -3.79
N LEU A 61 -4.14 5.26 -3.75
CA LEU A 61 -3.05 6.05 -3.16
C LEU A 61 -2.90 5.79 -1.65
N PHE A 62 -4.02 5.72 -0.91
CA PHE A 62 -3.98 5.33 0.50
C PHE A 62 -3.46 3.90 0.68
N THR A 63 -3.87 2.98 -0.19
CA THR A 63 -3.38 1.60 -0.17
C THR A 63 -1.87 1.57 -0.38
N LEU A 64 -1.34 2.25 -1.38
CA LEU A 64 0.10 2.32 -1.64
C LEU A 64 0.86 2.88 -0.44
N ASN A 65 0.39 4.00 0.12
CA ASN A 65 1.02 4.63 1.28
C ASN A 65 1.08 3.67 2.49
N ASN A 66 -0.02 2.99 2.79
CA ASN A 66 -0.09 2.11 3.95
C ASN A 66 0.70 0.80 3.79
N TYR A 67 0.85 0.32 2.55
CA TYR A 67 1.58 -0.92 2.28
C TYR A 67 3.06 -0.72 1.97
N ALA A 68 3.53 0.51 1.74
CA ALA A 68 4.94 0.78 1.43
C ALA A 68 5.86 0.26 2.53
N ASP A 69 5.56 0.57 3.79
CA ASP A 69 6.33 0.10 4.93
C ASP A 69 6.39 -1.43 5.01
N LEU A 70 5.24 -2.08 4.85
CA LEU A 70 5.17 -3.54 4.89
C LEU A 70 5.92 -4.18 3.73
N TYR A 71 5.85 -3.59 2.55
CA TYR A 71 6.45 -4.14 1.34
C TYR A 71 7.97 -4.03 1.33
N PHE A 72 8.50 -2.89 1.74
CA PHE A 72 9.94 -2.61 1.74
C PHE A 72 10.66 -2.99 3.04
N THR A 73 9.97 -3.55 4.03
CA THR A 73 10.60 -4.07 5.25
C THR A 73 11.19 -5.46 4.99
N PRO A 74 12.51 -5.68 5.24
CA PRO A 74 13.20 -6.91 4.87
C PRO A 74 12.80 -8.12 5.70
N GLN A 75 12.31 -7.92 6.91
CA GLN A 75 12.14 -9.00 7.89
C GLN A 75 10.68 -9.42 8.06
N GLY A 76 10.49 -10.70 8.37
CA GLY A 76 9.22 -11.28 8.78
C GLY A 76 8.55 -12.16 7.72
N THR A 77 7.48 -12.77 8.15
CA THR A 77 6.62 -13.62 7.33
C THR A 77 5.23 -13.01 7.23
N ARG A 78 4.50 -13.34 6.19
CA ARG A 78 3.08 -13.01 6.04
C ARG A 78 2.27 -14.28 5.86
N PRO A 79 1.06 -14.37 6.44
CA PRO A 79 0.16 -15.46 6.13
C PRO A 79 -0.34 -15.31 4.68
N VAL A 80 -0.20 -16.34 3.91
CA VAL A 80 -0.71 -16.41 2.53
C VAL A 80 -1.69 -17.56 2.45
N LYS A 81 -2.89 -17.28 1.98
CA LYS A 81 -3.89 -18.32 1.71
C LYS A 81 -3.55 -18.99 0.39
N ILE A 82 -3.27 -20.28 0.44
CA ILE A 82 -3.01 -21.09 -0.75
C ILE A 82 -4.32 -21.61 -1.38
N ILE A 83 -4.22 -22.16 -2.59
CA ILE A 83 -5.39 -22.62 -3.37
C ILE A 83 -6.21 -23.67 -2.61
N THR A 84 -5.58 -24.51 -1.77
CA THR A 84 -6.24 -25.50 -0.92
C THR A 84 -7.07 -24.90 0.21
N GLY A 85 -6.95 -23.59 0.45
CA GLY A 85 -7.67 -22.90 1.52
C GLY A 85 -6.88 -22.75 2.82
N ASP A 86 -5.74 -23.43 2.96
CA ASP A 86 -4.88 -23.32 4.12
C ASP A 86 -4.05 -22.04 4.12
N TYR A 87 -3.53 -21.67 5.29
CA TYR A 87 -2.60 -20.55 5.42
C TYR A 87 -1.18 -21.06 5.62
N ILE A 88 -0.26 -20.51 4.84
CA ILE A 88 1.17 -20.74 5.02
C ILE A 88 1.86 -19.42 5.37
N ASN A 89 2.91 -19.46 6.17
CA ASN A 89 3.76 -18.31 6.41
C ASN A 89 4.81 -18.22 5.29
N ALA A 90 4.57 -17.35 4.32
CA ALA A 90 5.54 -17.06 3.28
C ALA A 90 6.49 -15.94 3.74
N PRO A 91 7.75 -15.93 3.30
CA PRO A 91 8.63 -14.78 3.47
C PRO A 91 7.92 -13.51 2.98
N LYS A 92 8.05 -12.43 3.73
CA LYS A 92 7.34 -11.18 3.40
C LYS A 92 7.66 -10.70 2.00
N ASN A 93 8.92 -10.82 1.60
CA ASN A 93 9.35 -10.33 0.30
C ASN A 93 10.43 -11.22 -0.29
N GLN A 94 10.24 -11.63 -1.53
CA GLN A 94 11.22 -12.39 -2.29
C GLN A 94 12.37 -11.53 -2.85
N TRP A 95 12.27 -10.21 -2.74
CA TRP A 95 13.28 -9.27 -3.23
C TRP A 95 14.60 -9.30 -2.43
N VAL A 96 14.64 -9.97 -1.28
CA VAL A 96 15.90 -10.28 -0.56
C VAL A 96 16.95 -10.90 -1.51
N ASN A 97 16.49 -11.65 -2.51
CA ASN A 97 17.34 -12.25 -3.52
C ASN A 97 17.81 -11.26 -4.61
N LEU A 98 17.29 -10.03 -4.63
CA LEU A 98 17.66 -9.00 -5.62
C LEU A 98 18.83 -8.11 -5.18
N GLY A 99 19.37 -8.35 -3.96
CA GLY A 99 20.58 -7.68 -3.48
C GLY A 99 20.39 -6.25 -2.97
N TYR A 100 19.15 -5.80 -2.74
CA TYR A 100 18.89 -4.50 -2.13
C TYR A 100 19.28 -4.49 -0.65
N ASN A 101 19.95 -3.43 -0.21
CA ASN A 101 20.26 -3.19 1.19
C ASN A 101 19.11 -2.43 1.90
N GLU A 102 19.16 -2.37 3.24
CA GLU A 102 18.13 -1.72 4.04
C GLU A 102 17.97 -0.23 3.74
N GLU A 103 19.07 0.46 3.43
CA GLU A 103 19.03 1.88 3.06
C GLU A 103 18.29 2.13 1.75
N GLN A 104 18.57 1.32 0.72
CA GLN A 104 17.88 1.40 -0.57
C GLN A 104 16.39 1.13 -0.42
N LEU A 105 16.01 0.17 0.41
CA LEU A 105 14.60 -0.12 0.68
C LEU A 105 13.90 1.00 1.43
N ALA A 106 14.60 1.61 2.41
CA ALA A 106 14.07 2.78 3.11
C ALA A 106 13.88 3.98 2.17
N GLN A 107 14.79 4.19 1.22
CA GLN A 107 14.66 5.23 0.19
C GLN A 107 13.46 4.94 -0.73
N MET A 108 13.26 3.70 -1.17
CA MET A 108 12.11 3.29 -1.98
C MET A 108 10.79 3.54 -1.25
N LYS A 109 10.72 3.14 0.03
CA LYS A 109 9.58 3.39 0.90
C LYS A 109 9.25 4.89 0.96
N THR A 110 10.24 5.70 1.34
CA THR A 110 10.07 7.15 1.49
C THR A 110 9.61 7.79 0.19
N ALA A 111 10.19 7.41 -0.95
CA ALA A 111 9.80 7.94 -2.25
C ALA A 111 8.31 7.69 -2.58
N VAL A 112 7.79 6.52 -2.25
CA VAL A 112 6.37 6.21 -2.44
C VAL A 112 5.49 6.96 -1.46
N GLU A 113 5.84 6.97 -0.18
CA GLU A 113 5.06 7.65 0.87
C GLU A 113 4.96 9.15 0.59
N ASP A 114 6.05 9.81 0.29
CA ASP A 114 6.09 11.25 -0.03
C ASP A 114 5.25 11.57 -1.26
N LEU A 115 5.38 10.78 -2.32
CA LEU A 115 4.61 11.00 -3.55
C LEU A 115 3.11 10.78 -3.32
N CYS A 116 2.73 9.74 -2.58
CA CYS A 116 1.34 9.45 -2.26
C CYS A 116 0.75 10.54 -1.37
N LEU A 117 1.42 10.92 -0.27
CA LEU A 117 0.95 11.94 0.66
C LEU A 117 0.83 13.31 -0.03
N TRP A 118 1.82 13.70 -0.84
CA TRP A 118 1.76 14.94 -1.60
C TRP A 118 0.56 14.95 -2.56
N THR A 119 0.33 13.85 -3.28
CA THR A 119 -0.79 13.74 -4.22
C THR A 119 -2.14 13.77 -3.50
N ILE A 120 -2.26 13.05 -2.37
CA ILE A 120 -3.47 13.03 -1.54
C ILE A 120 -3.78 14.43 -1.04
N ARG A 121 -2.80 15.13 -0.46
CA ARG A 121 -2.96 16.52 0.00
C ARG A 121 -3.42 17.45 -1.12
N ARG A 122 -2.80 17.34 -2.29
CA ARG A 122 -3.16 18.16 -3.47
C ARG A 122 -4.57 17.86 -3.96
N LYS A 123 -5.01 16.60 -3.98
CA LYS A 123 -6.36 16.22 -4.37
C LYS A 123 -7.41 16.73 -3.38
N PHE A 124 -7.13 16.66 -2.08
CA PHE A 124 -8.01 17.24 -1.05
C PHE A 124 -8.06 18.76 -1.12
N ALA A 125 -6.94 19.44 -1.36
CA ALA A 125 -6.90 20.88 -1.48
C ALA A 125 -7.75 21.43 -2.64
N LYS A 126 -8.01 20.62 -3.66
CA LYS A 126 -8.89 20.98 -4.78
C LYS A 126 -10.38 20.81 -4.47
N GLN A 127 -10.73 20.12 -3.37
CA GLN A 127 -12.14 19.93 -2.99
C GLN A 127 -12.63 21.15 -2.20
N PRO A 128 -13.85 21.63 -2.49
CA PRO A 128 -14.44 22.69 -1.70
C PRO A 128 -14.64 22.20 -0.25
N ASN A 129 -14.04 22.91 0.69
CA ASN A 129 -14.23 22.64 2.11
C ASN A 129 -15.26 23.66 2.68
N PRO A 130 -16.52 23.25 2.92
CA PRO A 130 -17.53 24.13 3.48
C PRO A 130 -17.31 24.44 4.97
N HIS A 131 -16.43 23.69 5.63
CA HIS A 131 -16.17 23.83 7.06
C HIS A 131 -14.89 24.60 7.30
N LYS A 132 -14.98 25.67 8.12
CA LYS A 132 -13.81 26.47 8.53
C LYS A 132 -12.98 25.76 9.59
N THR A 133 -13.60 24.90 10.39
CA THR A 133 -12.97 24.19 11.49
C THR A 133 -13.52 22.76 11.53
N ILE A 134 -12.63 21.80 11.67
CA ILE A 134 -12.95 20.38 11.83
C ILE A 134 -12.38 19.95 13.18
N PHE A 135 -13.24 19.38 14.02
CA PHE A 135 -12.82 18.68 15.23
C PHE A 135 -12.61 17.21 14.89
N ILE A 136 -11.47 16.67 15.28
CA ILE A 136 -11.16 15.24 15.17
C ILE A 136 -10.85 14.78 16.59
N ASP A 137 -11.64 13.83 17.09
CA ASP A 137 -11.40 13.20 18.38
C ASP A 137 -10.04 12.48 18.36
N GLU A 138 -9.26 12.63 19.43
CA GLU A 138 -7.92 12.00 19.54
C GLU A 138 -7.99 10.49 19.41
N GLN A 139 -9.06 9.86 19.87
CA GLN A 139 -9.28 8.43 19.74
C GLN A 139 -9.34 7.96 18.27
N LEU A 140 -9.73 8.84 17.34
CA LEU A 140 -9.79 8.52 15.91
C LEU A 140 -8.42 8.47 15.24
N TYR A 141 -7.37 9.05 15.81
CA TYR A 141 -6.03 9.02 15.19
C TYR A 141 -5.43 7.63 15.10
N HIS A 142 -5.88 6.69 15.92
CA HIS A 142 -5.40 5.31 15.94
C HIS A 142 -6.27 4.35 15.12
N ILE A 143 -7.40 4.83 14.60
CA ILE A 143 -8.32 4.02 13.81
C ILE A 143 -7.89 4.07 12.34
N PRO A 144 -7.60 2.91 11.71
CA PRO A 144 -7.23 2.88 10.31
C PRO A 144 -8.40 3.30 9.42
N LEU A 145 -8.10 4.08 8.37
CA LEU A 145 -9.11 4.43 7.38
C LEU A 145 -9.60 3.16 6.66
N PRO A 146 -10.93 2.99 6.49
CA PRO A 146 -11.50 1.87 5.76
C PRO A 146 -11.27 2.06 4.26
N ILE A 147 -10.15 1.57 3.76
CA ILE A 147 -9.76 1.69 2.35
C ILE A 147 -10.16 0.48 1.49
N GLY A 148 -10.69 -0.57 2.10
CA GLY A 148 -11.16 -1.78 1.43
C GLY A 148 -12.63 -1.73 1.02
N ASP A 149 -13.01 -2.45 -0.06
CA ASP A 149 -14.42 -2.49 -0.53
C ASP A 149 -15.38 -3.15 0.45
N ARG A 150 -14.84 -3.96 1.36
CA ARG A 150 -15.63 -4.72 2.35
C ARG A 150 -15.77 -4.03 3.69
N SER A 151 -15.15 -2.87 3.88
CA SER A 151 -15.17 -2.13 5.15
C SER A 151 -16.38 -1.19 5.31
N ASN A 152 -17.28 -1.15 4.34
CA ASN A 152 -18.44 -0.25 4.37
C ASN A 152 -19.58 -0.71 5.31
N ASN A 153 -19.46 -1.89 5.90
CA ASN A 153 -20.45 -2.45 6.82
C ASN A 153 -19.95 -2.43 8.27
N ILE A 154 -19.63 -1.25 8.79
CA ILE A 154 -19.43 -1.09 10.22
C ILE A 154 -20.82 -0.91 10.83
N HIS A 155 -21.43 -2.01 11.25
CA HIS A 155 -22.73 -2.01 11.92
C HIS A 155 -22.64 -1.78 13.43
N ASP A 156 -21.42 -1.84 13.98
CA ASP A 156 -21.20 -1.70 15.42
C ASP A 156 -20.11 -0.66 15.68
N PHE A 157 -20.51 0.47 16.26
CA PHE A 157 -19.59 1.54 16.66
C PHE A 157 -18.67 1.15 17.83
N ASN A 158 -18.96 0.05 18.51
CA ASN A 158 -18.13 -0.49 19.59
C ASN A 158 -17.11 -1.50 19.08
N ALA A 159 -17.18 -1.89 17.79
CA ALA A 159 -16.23 -2.81 17.20
C ALA A 159 -14.92 -2.09 16.85
N THR A 160 -13.85 -2.58 17.40
CA THR A 160 -12.51 -2.11 17.04
C THR A 160 -12.13 -2.58 15.62
N LEU A 161 -11.82 -1.64 14.75
CA LEU A 161 -11.42 -1.98 13.38
C LEU A 161 -10.08 -2.74 13.36
N MET A 162 -9.99 -3.72 12.45
CA MET A 162 -8.74 -4.43 12.22
C MET A 162 -7.62 -3.45 11.83
N GLY A 163 -6.48 -3.54 12.51
CA GLY A 163 -5.34 -2.64 12.30
C GLY A 163 -5.34 -1.40 13.19
N THR A 164 -6.31 -1.24 14.10
CA THR A 164 -6.30 -0.19 15.13
C THR A 164 -5.07 -0.38 16.02
N LYS A 165 -4.33 0.70 16.23
CA LYS A 165 -3.15 0.73 17.10
C LYS A 165 -3.55 1.23 18.48
N PHE A 166 -3.24 0.46 19.49
CA PHE A 166 -3.41 0.86 20.90
C PHE A 166 -2.04 1.19 21.50
N PRO A 167 -1.94 2.28 22.27
CA PRO A 167 -0.74 2.51 23.06
C PRO A 167 -0.61 1.39 24.09
N LEU A 168 0.59 0.82 24.22
CA LEU A 168 0.90 -0.17 25.25
C LEU A 168 1.35 0.56 26.50
N GLU A 169 0.58 0.42 27.56
CA GLU A 169 0.96 0.91 28.89
C GLU A 169 1.34 -0.29 29.77
N GLY A 170 2.57 -0.27 30.30
CA GLY A 170 3.10 -1.34 31.15
C GLY A 170 3.92 -2.40 30.40
N ASN A 171 4.36 -3.43 31.13
CA ASN A 171 5.28 -4.46 30.65
C ASN A 171 4.58 -5.79 30.29
N GLU A 172 3.28 -5.87 30.40
CA GLU A 172 2.53 -7.11 30.15
C GLU A 172 1.44 -6.89 29.09
N ILE A 173 1.36 -7.80 28.12
CA ILE A 173 0.28 -7.84 27.12
C ILE A 173 -0.57 -9.06 27.42
N ARG A 174 -1.89 -8.88 27.55
CA ARG A 174 -2.85 -9.97 27.65
C ARG A 174 -3.73 -9.99 26.41
N LEU A 175 -3.69 -11.10 25.67
CA LEU A 175 -4.57 -11.33 24.53
C LEU A 175 -5.75 -12.20 24.96
N PHE A 176 -6.96 -11.71 24.72
CA PHE A 176 -8.19 -12.46 24.93
C PHE A 176 -8.82 -12.78 23.58
N MET A 177 -9.15 -14.06 23.38
CA MET A 177 -9.96 -14.49 22.25
C MET A 177 -11.25 -15.10 22.80
N GLN A 178 -12.40 -14.58 22.36
CA GLN A 178 -13.70 -15.11 22.71
C GLN A 178 -14.32 -15.77 21.47
N TRP A 179 -14.69 -17.02 21.60
CA TRP A 179 -15.39 -17.76 20.55
C TRP A 179 -16.88 -17.78 20.92
N GLY A 180 -17.73 -17.18 20.07
CA GLY A 180 -19.18 -17.38 20.14
C GLY A 180 -19.54 -18.59 19.29
N LYS A 181 -20.35 -19.51 19.82
CA LYS A 181 -21.16 -20.44 19.05
C LYS A 181 -22.51 -19.77 18.84
N ASP A 182 -22.86 -19.50 17.57
CA ASP A 182 -24.23 -19.23 17.15
C ASP A 182 -25.01 -20.55 17.05
#